data_a1ad88bd27d983bd26760304a40cd889
#
_entry.id   a1ad88bd27d983bd26760304a40cd889
#
_cell.length_a   1.000
_cell.length_b   1.000
_cell.length_c   1.000
_cell.angle_alpha   90.00
_cell.angle_beta   90.00
_cell.angle_gamma   90.00
#
_symmetry.space_group_name_H-M   'P 1'
#
loop_
_entity.id
_entity.type
_entity.pdbx_description
1 polymer ?
#
loop_
_entity_poly.entity_id
_entity_poly.type
_entity_poly.pdbx_seq_one_letter_code
_entity_poly.pdbx_strand_id
1 'polypeptide(L)'
;TFSKIYGLAGLRIGYGIADPEIVSYIDRVRPPFNVNSLAQIAAEYALKDKLHVQKTLKVNNLGKIYLQKEFDKLKIDYIKTHANFIFVKFKYNSKYVFEELLKRGIIIRPVFDNYARITIGTMEQNKKLIKELKEILNK
;
A
#
# COMPACT_ATOMS: atom_id res chain seq x y z
N THR A 1 -1.15 6.53 -11.39
CA THR A 1 -1.71 7.26 -10.24
C THR A 1 -0.62 7.98 -9.45
N PHE A 2 -0.92 9.15 -8.94
CA PHE A 2 -0.06 9.89 -8.01
C PHE A 2 -0.34 9.55 -6.54
N SER A 3 -1.29 8.68 -6.29
CA SER A 3 -1.75 8.33 -4.93
C SER A 3 -0.78 7.48 -4.09
N LYS A 4 0.28 6.92 -4.67
CA LYS A 4 1.20 5.99 -4.00
C LYS A 4 2.58 6.62 -3.85
N ILE A 5 3.49 6.33 -4.77
CA ILE A 5 4.90 6.74 -4.69
C ILE A 5 5.10 8.25 -4.62
N TYR A 6 4.20 9.03 -5.22
CA TYR A 6 4.23 10.49 -5.19
C TYR A 6 3.56 11.13 -3.98
N GLY A 7 2.88 10.34 -3.12
CA GLY A 7 2.27 10.83 -1.88
C GLY A 7 1.03 11.72 -2.04
N LEU A 8 0.44 11.83 -3.24
CA LEU A 8 -0.64 12.77 -3.55
C LEU A 8 -2.05 12.14 -3.51
N ALA A 9 -2.27 11.15 -2.66
CA ALA A 9 -3.54 10.43 -2.60
C ALA A 9 -4.76 11.34 -2.33
N GLY A 10 -4.59 12.36 -1.49
CA GLY A 10 -5.64 13.33 -1.14
C GLY A 10 -6.04 14.25 -2.28
N LEU A 11 -5.15 14.49 -3.25
CA LEU A 11 -5.41 15.41 -4.37
C LEU A 11 -6.21 14.79 -5.52
N ARG A 12 -6.47 13.48 -5.47
CA ARG A 12 -7.31 12.74 -6.42
C ARG A 12 -6.86 12.89 -7.89
N ILE A 13 -5.56 12.72 -8.17
CA ILE A 13 -4.99 12.83 -9.51
C ILE A 13 -4.32 11.54 -9.96
N GLY A 14 -4.44 11.26 -11.23
CA GLY A 14 -3.80 10.17 -11.95
C GLY A 14 -3.82 10.43 -13.45
N TYR A 15 -3.25 9.51 -14.20
CA TYR A 15 -3.31 9.54 -15.66
C TYR A 15 -3.43 8.12 -16.19
N GLY A 16 -3.96 8.01 -17.40
CA GLY A 16 -4.00 6.79 -18.18
C GLY A 16 -3.31 7.00 -19.53
N ILE A 17 -2.77 5.93 -20.07
CA ILE A 17 -2.22 5.88 -21.42
C ILE A 17 -2.94 4.76 -22.14
N ALA A 18 -3.58 5.07 -23.28
CA ALA A 18 -4.32 4.13 -24.07
C ALA A 18 -4.28 4.51 -25.56
N ASP A 19 -4.86 3.67 -26.40
CA ASP A 19 -5.09 3.99 -27.79
C ASP A 19 -5.90 5.30 -27.94
N PRO A 20 -5.58 6.17 -28.92
CA PRO A 20 -6.27 7.44 -29.11
C PRO A 20 -7.79 7.30 -29.25
N GLU A 21 -8.28 6.23 -29.85
CA GLU A 21 -9.72 5.98 -29.97
C GLU A 21 -10.36 5.79 -28.58
N ILE A 22 -9.73 4.99 -27.70
CA ILE A 22 -10.19 4.77 -26.31
C ILE A 22 -10.17 6.10 -25.54
N VAL A 23 -9.10 6.89 -25.67
CA VAL A 23 -8.99 8.20 -25.02
C VAL A 23 -10.12 9.11 -25.47
N SER A 24 -10.45 9.12 -26.77
CA SER A 24 -11.56 9.91 -27.33
C SER A 24 -12.91 9.56 -26.70
N TYR A 25 -13.20 8.27 -26.49
CA TYR A 25 -14.44 7.86 -25.81
C TYR A 25 -14.46 8.28 -24.34
N ILE A 26 -13.33 8.16 -23.62
CA ILE A 26 -13.22 8.62 -22.23
C ILE A 26 -13.45 10.13 -22.15
N ASP A 27 -12.87 10.92 -23.05
CA ASP A 27 -13.03 12.38 -23.07
C ASP A 27 -14.48 12.85 -23.28
N ARG A 28 -15.30 12.06 -23.98
CA ARG A 28 -16.73 12.37 -24.16
C ARG A 28 -17.57 12.21 -22.89
N VAL A 29 -17.12 11.37 -21.95
CA VAL A 29 -17.89 11.01 -20.75
C VAL A 29 -17.27 11.58 -19.47
N ARG A 30 -16.05 12.08 -19.50
CA ARG A 30 -15.43 12.64 -18.30
C ARG A 30 -16.10 13.97 -17.92
N PRO A 31 -16.33 14.22 -16.61
CA PRO A 31 -16.85 15.52 -16.17
C PRO A 31 -15.90 16.67 -16.53
N PRO A 32 -16.43 17.86 -16.86
CA PRO A 32 -15.60 19.05 -17.04
C PRO A 32 -14.89 19.38 -15.73
N PHE A 33 -13.65 19.89 -15.82
CA PHE A 33 -12.82 20.25 -14.65
C PHE A 33 -12.61 19.12 -13.63
N ASN A 34 -12.57 17.87 -14.10
CA ASN A 34 -12.44 16.67 -13.28
C ASN A 34 -11.15 16.61 -12.45
N VAL A 35 -10.13 17.41 -12.76
CA VAL A 35 -8.89 17.54 -12.00
C VAL A 35 -8.72 18.99 -11.56
N ASN A 36 -8.64 19.23 -10.24
CA ASN A 36 -8.45 20.56 -9.71
C ASN A 36 -7.04 21.11 -10.02
N SER A 37 -6.91 22.43 -10.12
CA SER A 37 -5.66 23.10 -10.50
C SER A 37 -4.50 22.86 -9.53
N LEU A 38 -4.77 22.77 -8.21
CA LEU A 38 -3.75 22.49 -7.22
C LEU A 38 -3.17 21.07 -7.39
N ALA A 39 -4.02 20.10 -7.73
CA ALA A 39 -3.58 18.74 -8.03
C ALA A 39 -2.68 18.69 -9.27
N GLN A 40 -3.00 19.46 -10.31
CA GLN A 40 -2.20 19.52 -11.54
C GLN A 40 -0.81 20.07 -11.26
N ILE A 41 -0.73 21.20 -10.56
CA ILE A 41 0.55 21.82 -10.16
C ILE A 41 1.35 20.86 -9.28
N ALA A 42 0.73 20.27 -8.26
CA ALA A 42 1.40 19.34 -7.36
C ALA A 42 1.93 18.10 -8.11
N ALA A 43 1.19 17.57 -9.06
CA ALA A 43 1.64 16.42 -9.86
C ALA A 43 2.85 16.78 -10.74
N GLU A 44 2.86 17.95 -11.35
CA GLU A 44 4.01 18.43 -12.14
C GLU A 44 5.28 18.50 -11.28
N TYR A 45 5.21 19.10 -10.10
CA TYR A 45 6.35 19.17 -9.18
C TYR A 45 6.76 17.80 -8.65
N ALA A 46 5.79 16.93 -8.35
CA ALA A 46 6.07 15.57 -7.88
C ALA A 46 6.84 14.73 -8.92
N LEU A 47 6.58 14.93 -10.22
CA LEU A 47 7.34 14.26 -11.30
C LEU A 47 8.80 14.71 -11.34
N LYS A 48 9.10 15.94 -10.91
CA LYS A 48 10.45 16.51 -10.88
C LYS A 48 11.23 16.08 -9.63
N ASP A 49 10.54 15.69 -8.53
CA ASP A 49 11.15 15.27 -7.27
C ASP A 49 11.63 13.82 -7.30
N LYS A 50 12.71 13.59 -8.01
CA LYS A 50 13.35 12.26 -8.10
C LYS A 50 13.87 11.75 -6.75
N LEU A 51 14.28 12.66 -5.86
CA LEU A 51 14.81 12.29 -4.54
C LEU A 51 13.72 11.68 -3.66
N HIS A 52 12.51 12.25 -3.65
CA HIS A 52 11.36 11.68 -2.95
C HIS A 52 11.04 10.27 -3.46
N VAL A 53 11.00 10.09 -4.78
CA VAL A 53 10.73 8.78 -5.41
C VAL A 53 11.77 7.75 -4.98
N GLN A 54 13.06 8.07 -5.06
CA GLN A 54 14.14 7.17 -4.65
C GLN A 54 14.07 6.81 -3.16
N LYS A 55 13.81 7.79 -2.28
CA LYS A 55 13.64 7.58 -0.84
C LYS A 55 12.46 6.66 -0.55
N THR A 56 11.32 6.89 -1.20
CA THR A 56 10.11 6.07 -1.05
C THR A 56 10.35 4.63 -1.51
N LEU A 57 11.01 4.42 -2.64
CA LEU A 57 11.38 3.09 -3.13
C LEU A 57 12.31 2.36 -2.15
N LYS A 58 13.32 3.07 -1.62
CA LYS A 58 14.25 2.50 -0.64
C LYS A 58 13.53 2.05 0.63
N VAL A 59 12.66 2.90 1.19
CA VAL A 59 11.88 2.57 2.39
C VAL A 59 10.98 1.36 2.13
N ASN A 60 10.26 1.35 1.02
CA ASN A 60 9.38 0.23 0.66
C ASN A 60 10.17 -1.08 0.48
N ASN A 61 11.31 -1.05 -0.21
CA ASN A 61 12.12 -2.25 -0.43
C ASN A 61 12.71 -2.80 0.87
N LEU A 62 13.26 -1.95 1.73
CA LEU A 62 13.79 -2.38 3.03
C LEU A 62 12.68 -2.95 3.92
N GLY A 63 11.53 -2.29 3.97
CA GLY A 63 10.37 -2.77 4.73
C GLY A 63 9.84 -4.10 4.20
N LYS A 64 9.79 -4.29 2.88
CA LYS A 64 9.40 -5.53 2.23
C LYS A 64 10.32 -6.69 2.62
N ILE A 65 11.63 -6.51 2.47
CA ILE A 65 12.63 -7.54 2.82
C ILE A 65 12.52 -7.91 4.31
N TYR A 66 12.38 -6.91 5.18
CA TYR A 66 12.22 -7.15 6.61
C TYR A 66 10.96 -7.95 6.93
N LEU A 67 9.80 -7.53 6.40
CA LEU A 67 8.53 -8.22 6.67
C LEU A 67 8.52 -9.64 6.15
N GLN A 68 9.02 -9.90 4.93
CA GLN A 68 9.10 -11.24 4.36
C GLN A 68 9.96 -12.16 5.26
N LYS A 69 11.15 -11.69 5.67
CA LYS A 69 12.02 -12.44 6.59
C LYS A 69 11.35 -12.77 7.93
N GLU A 70 10.58 -11.84 8.47
CA GLU A 70 9.88 -12.07 9.75
C GLU A 70 8.65 -12.97 9.57
N PHE A 71 7.95 -12.90 8.43
CA PHE A 71 6.85 -13.81 8.09
C PHE A 71 7.34 -15.25 7.93
N ASP A 72 8.50 -15.47 7.31
CA ASP A 72 9.14 -16.78 7.22
C ASP A 72 9.39 -17.38 8.62
N LYS A 73 9.93 -16.58 9.56
CA LYS A 73 10.15 -17.00 10.95
C LYS A 73 8.86 -17.34 11.68
N LEU A 74 7.78 -16.61 11.40
CA LEU A 74 6.46 -16.80 12.01
C LEU A 74 5.62 -17.88 11.30
N LYS A 75 6.15 -18.49 10.23
CA LYS A 75 5.45 -19.46 9.38
C LYS A 75 4.12 -18.89 8.84
N ILE A 76 4.13 -17.61 8.47
CA ILE A 76 3.03 -16.94 7.81
C ILE A 76 3.28 -17.04 6.30
N ASP A 77 2.37 -17.69 5.59
CA ASP A 77 2.43 -17.76 4.13
C ASP A 77 2.16 -16.38 3.52
N TYR A 78 2.89 -16.05 2.45
CA TYR A 78 2.67 -14.80 1.74
C TYR A 78 2.98 -14.93 0.24
N ILE A 79 2.41 -14.03 -0.55
CA ILE A 79 2.71 -13.91 -1.97
C ILE A 79 3.83 -12.89 -2.16
N LYS A 80 4.88 -13.27 -2.89
CA LYS A 80 5.95 -12.33 -3.30
C LYS A 80 5.35 -11.15 -4.03
N THR A 81 5.75 -9.94 -3.66
CA THR A 81 5.11 -8.72 -4.15
C THR A 81 6.11 -7.74 -4.76
N HIS A 82 5.64 -7.00 -5.76
CA HIS A 82 6.30 -5.80 -6.31
C HIS A 82 5.58 -4.51 -5.90
N ALA A 83 4.50 -4.61 -5.11
CA ALA A 83 3.69 -3.51 -4.65
C ALA A 83 4.20 -2.91 -3.32
N ASN A 84 3.43 -1.99 -2.76
CA ASN A 84 3.65 -1.41 -1.43
C ASN A 84 2.86 -2.14 -0.32
N PHE A 85 2.46 -3.37 -0.57
CA PHE A 85 1.78 -4.24 0.38
C PHE A 85 2.17 -5.70 0.15
N ILE A 86 1.95 -6.53 1.15
CA ILE A 86 2.12 -7.98 1.10
C ILE A 86 0.75 -8.62 1.35
N PHE A 87 0.39 -9.60 0.54
CA PHE A 87 -0.78 -10.44 0.73
C PHE A 87 -0.36 -11.67 1.52
N VAL A 88 -0.96 -11.88 2.68
CA VAL A 88 -0.58 -12.91 3.65
C VAL A 88 -1.73 -13.85 3.94
N LYS A 89 -1.41 -15.08 4.35
CA LYS A 89 -2.35 -16.07 4.85
C LYS A 89 -2.01 -16.41 6.29
N PHE A 90 -2.93 -16.17 7.21
CA PHE A 90 -2.79 -16.54 8.60
C PHE A 90 -3.30 -17.96 8.89
N LYS A 91 -2.86 -18.54 10.00
CA LYS A 91 -3.45 -19.77 10.58
C LYS A 91 -4.85 -19.51 11.13
N TYR A 92 -5.11 -18.31 11.63
CA TYR A 92 -6.38 -17.88 12.20
C TYR A 92 -7.21 -17.06 11.19
N ASN A 93 -8.49 -16.88 11.49
CA ASN A 93 -9.36 -16.01 10.71
C ASN A 93 -8.79 -14.57 10.67
N SER A 94 -8.71 -13.99 9.48
CA SER A 94 -8.08 -12.68 9.26
C SER A 94 -8.79 -11.54 9.98
N LYS A 95 -10.12 -11.65 10.18
CA LYS A 95 -10.91 -10.67 10.91
C LYS A 95 -10.53 -10.68 12.41
N TYR A 96 -10.35 -11.87 12.99
CA TYR A 96 -9.85 -11.98 14.36
C TYR A 96 -8.47 -11.32 14.52
N VAL A 97 -7.53 -11.62 13.62
CA VAL A 97 -6.19 -11.00 13.66
C VAL A 97 -6.27 -9.49 13.49
N PHE A 98 -7.14 -9.01 12.61
CA PHE A 98 -7.39 -7.57 12.45
C PHE A 98 -7.92 -6.92 13.72
N GLU A 99 -8.93 -7.49 14.37
CA GLU A 99 -9.53 -6.95 15.59
C GLU A 99 -8.52 -6.89 16.74
N GLU A 100 -7.69 -7.91 16.89
CA GLU A 100 -6.61 -7.93 17.88
C GLU A 100 -5.51 -6.91 17.60
N LEU A 101 -5.13 -6.71 16.34
CA LEU A 101 -4.18 -5.68 15.93
C LEU A 101 -4.78 -4.27 16.07
N LEU A 102 -6.06 -4.09 15.77
CA LEU A 102 -6.77 -2.81 15.90
C LEU A 102 -6.76 -2.31 17.35
N LYS A 103 -7.00 -3.19 18.32
CA LYS A 103 -6.89 -2.87 19.77
C LYS A 103 -5.49 -2.36 20.16
N ARG A 104 -4.46 -2.68 19.37
CA ARG A 104 -3.05 -2.28 19.56
C ARG A 104 -2.64 -1.10 18.66
N GLY A 105 -3.62 -0.48 17.98
CA GLY A 105 -3.41 0.67 17.09
C GLY A 105 -2.73 0.31 15.77
N ILE A 106 -2.93 -0.94 15.27
CA ILE A 106 -2.41 -1.40 13.99
C ILE A 106 -3.58 -1.82 13.10
N ILE A 107 -3.64 -1.26 11.90
CA ILE A 107 -4.68 -1.53 10.93
C ILE A 107 -4.13 -2.36 9.78
N ILE A 108 -4.68 -3.55 9.56
CA ILE A 108 -4.48 -4.36 8.37
C ILE A 108 -5.81 -4.45 7.61
N ARG A 109 -5.80 -5.01 6.41
CA ARG A 109 -7.04 -5.20 5.65
C ARG A 109 -7.36 -6.69 5.52
N PRO A 110 -8.32 -7.23 6.30
CA PRO A 110 -8.89 -8.55 6.03
C PRO A 110 -9.49 -8.57 4.62
N VAL A 111 -9.36 -9.67 3.89
CA VAL A 111 -9.90 -9.81 2.53
C VAL A 111 -10.97 -10.89 2.49
N PHE A 112 -10.62 -12.11 2.87
CA PHE A 112 -11.54 -13.24 3.06
C PHE A 112 -10.90 -14.28 3.98
N ASP A 113 -11.72 -15.03 4.71
CA ASP A 113 -11.32 -16.09 5.65
C ASP A 113 -10.06 -15.77 6.47
N ASN A 114 -8.94 -16.36 6.08
CA ASN A 114 -7.66 -16.22 6.75
C ASN A 114 -6.64 -15.36 5.95
N TYR A 115 -7.07 -14.66 4.91
CA TYR A 115 -6.21 -13.81 4.10
C TYR A 115 -6.33 -12.34 4.46
N ALA A 116 -5.20 -11.64 4.50
CA ALA A 116 -5.15 -10.21 4.72
C ALA A 116 -4.12 -9.52 3.81
N ARG A 117 -4.33 -8.23 3.60
CA ARG A 117 -3.37 -7.35 2.95
C ARG A 117 -2.72 -6.44 3.98
N ILE A 118 -1.40 -6.49 4.06
CA ILE A 118 -0.58 -5.69 4.97
C ILE A 118 0.19 -4.66 4.15
N THR A 119 -0.06 -3.38 4.39
CA THR A 119 0.71 -2.29 3.76
C THR A 119 2.09 -2.23 4.39
N ILE A 120 3.13 -2.08 3.57
CA ILE A 120 4.50 -1.90 4.02
C ILE A 120 4.65 -0.48 4.56
N GLY A 121 4.99 -0.36 5.83
CA GLY A 121 5.20 0.91 6.53
C GLY A 121 6.66 1.31 6.65
N THR A 122 6.94 2.28 7.51
CA THR A 122 8.30 2.56 7.97
C THR A 122 8.89 1.38 8.73
N MET A 123 10.20 1.34 8.90
CA MET A 123 10.84 0.24 9.64
C MET A 123 10.31 0.14 11.08
N GLU A 124 10.03 1.25 11.73
CA GLU A 124 9.44 1.29 13.07
C GLU A 124 8.04 0.67 13.09
N GLN A 125 7.18 1.07 12.15
CA GLN A 125 5.82 0.52 12.01
C GLN A 125 5.85 -0.98 11.72
N ASN A 126 6.74 -1.41 10.83
CA ASN A 126 6.90 -2.83 10.49
C ASN A 126 7.38 -3.65 11.70
N LYS A 127 8.32 -3.12 12.50
CA LYS A 127 8.77 -3.77 13.74
C LYS A 127 7.64 -3.88 14.77
N LYS A 128 6.85 -2.82 14.95
CA LYS A 128 5.67 -2.82 15.82
C LYS A 128 4.68 -3.90 15.37
N LEU A 129 4.34 -3.95 14.09
CA LEU A 129 3.46 -4.98 13.53
C LEU A 129 3.94 -6.40 13.86
N ILE A 130 5.23 -6.69 13.61
CA ILE A 130 5.79 -8.02 13.85
C ILE A 130 5.77 -8.39 15.34
N LYS A 131 6.07 -7.43 16.24
CA LYS A 131 5.97 -7.64 17.67
C LYS A 131 4.56 -8.08 18.07
N GLU A 132 3.55 -7.32 17.67
CA GLU A 132 2.16 -7.60 18.03
C GLU A 132 1.63 -8.90 17.38
N LEU A 133 2.02 -9.18 16.13
CA LEU A 133 1.68 -10.46 15.49
C LEU A 133 2.23 -11.66 16.24
N LYS A 134 3.46 -11.59 16.77
CA LYS A 134 4.04 -12.66 17.60
C LYS A 134 3.19 -12.95 18.83
N GLU A 135 2.71 -11.92 19.50
CA GLU A 135 1.86 -12.07 20.69
C GLU A 135 0.46 -12.64 20.37
N ILE A 136 -0.09 -12.30 19.20
CA ILE A 136 -1.41 -12.79 18.78
C ILE A 136 -1.36 -14.24 18.31
N LEU A 137 -0.32 -14.60 17.55
CA LEU A 137 -0.23 -15.92 16.91
C LEU A 137 0.34 -17.01 17.81
N ASN A 138 0.97 -16.65 18.93
CA ASN A 138 1.51 -17.60 19.93
C ASN A 138 0.50 -17.90 21.06
N LYS A 139 -0.70 -17.36 20.99
CA LYS A 139 -1.84 -17.73 21.84
C LYS A 139 -2.55 -18.96 21.30
#